data_26e811f85a2808a013bcf90790e2d3e4
#
_entry.id   26e811f85a2808a013bcf90790e2d3e4
#
_cell.length_a   1.000
_cell.length_b   1.000
_cell.length_c   1.000
_cell.angle_alpha   90.00
_cell.angle_beta   90.00
_cell.angle_gamma   90.00
#
_symmetry.space_group_name_H-M   'P 1'
#
loop_
_entity.id
_entity.type
_entity.pdbx_description
1 polymer ?
#
loop_
_entity_poly.entity_id
_entity_poly.type
_entity_poly.pdbx_seq_one_letter_code
_entity_poly.pdbx_strand_id
1 'polypeptide(L)'
;MEQSGGQGLSGGATVAGERGQSSAGAFGAARHVHVRRLPGPDRVRGRGAWYDKGRVIVHLGDRLIVDNKEHRICSPPPTNYFYEHAKSLDGPADKPLTDELATKIRNIAIGFRWEMPVNAYFLLGWTVLAPVCGALDWRPHAWITGAAGTGKTCILKDFLKPLMGGIYQGATGGTTEAGLRGTLCSDA
;
A
#
# COMPACT_ATOMS: atom_id res chain seq x y z
N MET A 1 5.34 -22.94 -68.12
CA MET A 1 4.73 -24.26 -67.92
C MET A 1 3.71 -24.05 -66.84
N GLU A 2 2.57 -23.83 -67.31
CA GLU A 2 1.31 -24.61 -67.43
C GLU A 2 0.58 -24.62 -66.10
N GLN A 3 -0.51 -23.86 -66.01
CA GLN A 3 -1.90 -24.20 -66.37
C GLN A 3 -2.44 -25.26 -65.42
N SER A 4 -3.56 -25.19 -64.81
CA SER A 4 -4.95 -25.00 -65.25
C SER A 4 -5.78 -25.25 -63.96
N GLY A 5 -6.87 -24.66 -63.59
CA GLY A 5 -8.13 -24.46 -64.28
C GLY A 5 -9.20 -25.31 -63.61
N GLY A 6 -10.39 -24.77 -63.46
CA GLY A 6 -11.64 -25.49 -63.16
C GLY A 6 -12.41 -24.89 -61.96
N GLN A 7 -13.32 -24.04 -62.10
CA GLN A 7 -14.73 -23.92 -62.53
C GLN A 7 -15.68 -25.02 -62.02
N GLY A 8 -16.78 -24.53 -61.41
CA GLY A 8 -18.06 -25.16 -61.64
C GLY A 8 -18.98 -25.25 -60.41
N LEU A 9 -19.99 -24.41 -60.41
CA LEU A 9 -21.46 -24.59 -60.45
C LEU A 9 -22.17 -24.89 -59.11
N SER A 10 -22.91 -23.96 -58.62
CA SER A 10 -24.35 -23.72 -58.76
C SER A 10 -25.26 -24.82 -58.19
N GLY A 11 -26.16 -24.44 -57.34
CA GLY A 11 -27.30 -25.22 -56.88
C GLY A 11 -28.11 -24.50 -55.82
N GLY A 12 -29.05 -23.70 -56.24
CA GLY A 12 -30.03 -23.10 -55.38
C GLY A 12 -31.11 -24.10 -54.97
N ALA A 13 -31.65 -23.93 -53.82
CA ALA A 13 -32.99 -24.40 -53.47
C ALA A 13 -33.61 -23.46 -52.47
N THR A 14 -34.60 -22.75 -52.98
CA THR A 14 -35.56 -21.96 -52.22
C THR A 14 -36.63 -22.93 -51.67
N VAL A 15 -36.88 -22.88 -50.35
CA VAL A 15 -38.13 -23.38 -49.76
C VAL A 15 -38.67 -22.32 -48.84
N ALA A 16 -39.87 -21.87 -49.19
CA ALA A 16 -40.71 -20.95 -48.46
C ALA A 16 -41.55 -21.68 -47.37
N GLY A 17 -41.94 -20.97 -46.34
CA GLY A 17 -43.06 -21.27 -45.46
C GLY A 17 -42.61 -21.59 -44.03
N GLU A 18 -42.92 -20.89 -43.01
CA GLU A 18 -44.23 -20.54 -42.46
C GLU A 18 -44.10 -19.56 -41.31
N ARG A 19 -45.11 -18.74 -41.14
CA ARG A 19 -45.27 -17.77 -40.07
C ARG A 19 -45.57 -18.48 -38.75
N GLY A 20 -44.77 -18.20 -37.74
CA GLY A 20 -45.08 -18.47 -36.33
C GLY A 20 -44.93 -17.18 -35.55
N GLN A 21 -46.02 -16.55 -35.22
CA GLN A 21 -46.09 -15.50 -34.20
C GLN A 21 -45.88 -16.18 -32.86
N SER A 22 -44.93 -15.68 -32.04
CA SER A 22 -45.17 -15.68 -30.59
C SER A 22 -44.09 -14.91 -29.81
N SER A 23 -44.61 -14.06 -28.95
CA SER A 23 -44.05 -13.56 -27.70
C SER A 23 -42.78 -12.68 -27.73
N ALA A 24 -43.05 -11.40 -27.57
CA ALA A 24 -42.14 -10.42 -27.02
C ALA A 24 -41.73 -10.86 -25.62
N GLY A 25 -40.60 -11.57 -25.52
CA GLY A 25 -39.89 -11.80 -24.29
C GLY A 25 -39.01 -10.60 -24.00
N ALA A 26 -39.20 -10.02 -22.82
CA ALA A 26 -38.45 -8.91 -22.27
C ALA A 26 -36.92 -9.15 -22.41
N PHE A 27 -36.30 -8.43 -23.32
CA PHE A 27 -34.84 -8.29 -23.29
C PHE A 27 -34.51 -7.50 -22.05
N GLY A 28 -34.08 -8.25 -21.05
CA GLY A 28 -33.53 -7.71 -19.81
C GLY A 28 -32.46 -6.66 -20.12
N ALA A 29 -32.61 -5.50 -19.51
CA ALA A 29 -31.67 -4.41 -19.57
C ALA A 29 -30.23 -4.96 -19.41
N ALA A 30 -29.45 -4.85 -20.48
CA ALA A 30 -28.03 -5.13 -20.42
C ALA A 30 -27.45 -4.24 -19.31
N ARG A 31 -27.14 -4.83 -18.17
CA ARG A 31 -26.37 -4.16 -17.14
C ARG A 31 -25.07 -3.74 -17.81
N HIS A 32 -24.93 -2.46 -18.06
CA HIS A 32 -23.65 -1.89 -18.42
C HIS A 32 -22.67 -2.25 -17.31
N VAL A 33 -21.91 -3.29 -17.54
CA VAL A 33 -20.73 -3.59 -16.72
C VAL A 33 -19.79 -2.43 -17.00
N HIS A 34 -19.80 -1.45 -16.10
CA HIS A 34 -18.78 -0.43 -16.08
C HIS A 34 -17.45 -1.17 -15.83
N VAL A 35 -16.73 -1.45 -16.90
CA VAL A 35 -15.34 -1.89 -16.81
C VAL A 35 -14.61 -0.71 -16.16
N ARG A 36 -14.51 -0.72 -14.82
CA ARG A 36 -13.65 0.20 -14.11
C ARG A 36 -12.25 -0.02 -14.64
N ARG A 37 -11.74 0.94 -15.41
CA ARG A 37 -10.34 0.99 -15.80
C ARG A 37 -9.53 0.72 -14.55
N LEU A 38 -8.65 -0.28 -14.59
CA LEU A 38 -7.73 -0.54 -13.48
C LEU A 38 -6.98 0.77 -13.17
N PRO A 39 -6.88 1.16 -11.91
CA PRO A 39 -6.15 2.36 -11.53
C PRO A 39 -4.69 2.23 -11.97
N GLY A 40 -4.10 3.32 -12.45
CA GLY A 40 -2.67 3.36 -12.67
C GLY A 40 -1.92 3.05 -11.36
N PRO A 41 -0.72 2.47 -11.43
CA PRO A 41 0.05 2.08 -10.23
C PRO A 41 0.33 3.26 -9.30
N ASP A 42 0.41 4.46 -9.84
CA ASP A 42 0.57 5.72 -9.11
C ASP A 42 -0.62 6.07 -8.20
N ARG A 43 -1.78 5.47 -8.43
CA ARG A 43 -3.01 5.68 -7.65
C ARG A 43 -3.29 4.58 -6.63
N VAL A 44 -2.46 3.55 -6.59
CA VAL A 44 -2.60 2.48 -5.61
C VAL A 44 -1.79 2.82 -4.37
N ARG A 45 -2.37 2.59 -3.19
CA ARG A 45 -1.76 2.84 -1.88
C ARG A 45 -1.80 1.57 -1.04
N GLY A 46 -0.64 1.18 -0.55
CA GLY A 46 -0.47 0.14 0.44
C GLY A 46 -0.57 0.68 1.87
N ARG A 47 -0.06 -0.09 2.82
CA ARG A 47 -0.09 0.26 4.25
C ARG A 47 0.75 1.50 4.54
N GLY A 48 0.35 2.25 5.55
CA GLY A 48 1.04 3.47 5.99
C GLY A 48 0.11 4.67 6.09
N ALA A 49 0.67 5.86 6.25
CA ALA A 49 -0.09 7.10 6.33
C ALA A 49 0.01 7.85 5.00
N TRP A 50 -1.12 8.33 4.50
CA TRP A 50 -1.23 9.02 3.22
C TRP A 50 -1.98 10.33 3.37
N TYR A 51 -1.57 11.36 2.64
CA TYR A 51 -2.31 12.62 2.58
C TYR A 51 -3.21 12.66 1.35
N ASP A 52 -4.51 12.88 1.55
CA ASP A 52 -5.49 12.99 0.46
C ASP A 52 -6.64 13.92 0.84
N LYS A 53 -6.99 14.82 -0.05
CA LYS A 53 -8.12 15.76 0.10
C LYS A 53 -8.11 16.54 1.44
N GLY A 54 -6.94 17.01 1.84
CA GLY A 54 -6.79 17.83 3.04
C GLY A 54 -6.78 17.05 4.37
N ARG A 55 -6.67 15.72 4.34
CA ARG A 55 -6.69 14.88 5.54
C ARG A 55 -5.70 13.73 5.46
N VAL A 56 -5.34 13.21 6.62
CA VAL A 56 -4.49 12.03 6.73
C VAL A 56 -5.36 10.78 6.75
N ILE A 57 -4.97 9.80 5.94
CA ILE A 57 -5.57 8.47 5.87
C ILE A 57 -4.52 7.47 6.33
N VAL A 58 -4.79 6.76 7.41
CA VAL A 58 -3.92 5.68 7.90
C VAL A 58 -4.46 4.34 7.41
N HIS A 59 -3.68 3.67 6.57
CA HIS A 59 -4.01 2.38 6.00
C HIS A 59 -3.33 1.26 6.80
N LEU A 60 -4.12 0.43 7.46
CA LEU A 60 -3.66 -0.64 8.35
C LEU A 60 -3.66 -2.03 7.71
N GLY A 61 -3.82 -2.10 6.39
CA GLY A 61 -3.81 -3.36 5.64
C GLY A 61 -5.21 -3.93 5.38
N ASP A 62 -6.05 -4.01 6.38
CA ASP A 62 -7.44 -4.52 6.31
C ASP A 62 -8.49 -3.41 6.48
N ARG A 63 -8.08 -2.25 6.98
CA ARG A 63 -8.94 -1.10 7.28
C ARG A 63 -8.20 0.22 7.12
N LEU A 64 -8.98 1.29 7.06
CA LEU A 64 -8.50 2.68 7.01
C LEU A 64 -8.95 3.41 8.26
N ILE A 65 -8.10 4.28 8.80
CA ILE A 65 -8.49 5.26 9.82
C ILE A 65 -8.46 6.65 9.17
N VAL A 66 -9.59 7.33 9.19
CA VAL A 66 -9.76 8.68 8.64
C VAL A 66 -10.55 9.51 9.65
N ASP A 67 -10.01 10.65 10.05
CA ASP A 67 -10.64 11.53 11.03
C ASP A 67 -11.06 10.78 12.33
N ASN A 68 -10.17 9.91 12.83
CA ASN A 68 -10.36 9.03 14.00
C ASN A 68 -11.53 8.03 13.87
N LYS A 69 -11.95 7.72 12.65
CA LYS A 69 -13.00 6.73 12.38
C LYS A 69 -12.45 5.59 11.51
N GLU A 70 -12.85 4.38 11.85
CA GLU A 70 -12.53 3.22 11.02
C GLU A 70 -13.45 3.12 9.81
N HIS A 71 -12.86 2.78 8.68
CA HIS A 71 -13.55 2.52 7.41
C HIS A 71 -13.05 1.21 6.79
N ARG A 72 -13.93 0.51 6.12
CA ARG A 72 -13.56 -0.68 5.34
C ARG A 72 -12.84 -0.25 4.06
N ILE A 73 -11.83 -1.00 3.63
CA ILE A 73 -11.12 -0.75 2.37
C ILE A 73 -12.07 -0.79 1.16
N CYS A 74 -13.06 -1.67 1.16
CA CYS A 74 -14.05 -1.78 0.08
C CYS A 74 -15.05 -0.61 0.03
N SER A 75 -15.13 0.21 1.08
CA SER A 75 -16.01 1.38 1.16
C SER A 75 -15.27 2.55 1.82
N PRO A 76 -14.21 3.05 1.18
CA PRO A 76 -13.45 4.18 1.69
C PRO A 76 -14.29 5.47 1.60
N PRO A 77 -14.01 6.46 2.45
CA PRO A 77 -14.57 7.79 2.25
C PRO A 77 -14.07 8.38 0.91
N PRO A 78 -14.65 9.48 0.41
CA PRO A 78 -14.24 10.07 -0.86
C PRO A 78 -12.72 10.27 -0.93
N THR A 79 -12.07 9.62 -1.89
CA THR A 79 -10.62 9.57 -2.05
C THR A 79 -10.22 9.59 -3.53
N ASN A 80 -8.98 10.02 -3.82
CA ASN A 80 -8.37 9.96 -5.15
C ASN A 80 -7.62 8.64 -5.38
N TYR A 81 -7.47 7.80 -4.35
CA TYR A 81 -6.62 6.62 -4.37
C TYR A 81 -7.43 5.32 -4.20
N PHE A 82 -6.78 4.23 -4.52
CA PHE A 82 -7.23 2.87 -4.28
C PHE A 82 -6.34 2.25 -3.21
N TYR A 83 -6.93 1.62 -2.21
CA TYR A 83 -6.21 1.00 -1.11
C TYR A 83 -6.20 -0.51 -1.30
N GLU A 84 -5.00 -1.10 -1.32
CA GLU A 84 -4.83 -2.55 -1.43
C GLU A 84 -5.17 -3.24 -0.13
N HIS A 85 -5.82 -4.41 -0.22
CA HIS A 85 -5.95 -5.27 0.95
C HIS A 85 -4.61 -5.96 1.22
N ALA A 86 -4.10 -5.82 2.43
CA ALA A 86 -2.83 -6.39 2.87
C ALA A 86 -2.95 -6.98 4.28
N LYS A 87 -1.87 -7.60 4.77
CA LYS A 87 -1.82 -8.09 6.14
C LYS A 87 -2.08 -6.94 7.12
N SER A 88 -2.97 -7.16 8.06
CA SER A 88 -3.33 -6.18 9.09
C SER A 88 -2.12 -5.74 9.91
N LEU A 89 -2.06 -4.45 10.19
CA LEU A 89 -1.15 -3.82 11.14
C LEU A 89 -1.93 -3.41 12.39
N ASP A 90 -1.24 -3.40 13.52
CA ASP A 90 -1.78 -2.79 14.72
C ASP A 90 -2.00 -1.28 14.48
N GLY A 91 -3.15 -0.80 14.89
CA GLY A 91 -3.48 0.61 14.79
C GLY A 91 -2.83 1.43 15.90
N PRO A 92 -3.00 2.76 15.87
CA PRO A 92 -2.65 3.61 16.99
C PRO A 92 -3.35 3.13 18.26
N ALA A 93 -2.67 3.22 19.39
CA ALA A 93 -3.27 2.90 20.68
C ALA A 93 -4.40 3.90 21.01
N ASP A 94 -5.44 3.44 21.71
CA ASP A 94 -6.55 4.30 22.15
C ASP A 94 -6.10 5.37 23.14
N LYS A 95 -5.02 5.12 23.88
CA LYS A 95 -4.47 6.04 24.87
C LYS A 95 -3.11 6.55 24.40
N PRO A 96 -2.83 7.84 24.58
CA PRO A 96 -1.53 8.38 24.27
C PRO A 96 -0.45 7.78 25.18
N LEU A 97 0.78 7.82 24.73
CA LEU A 97 1.94 7.44 25.52
C LEU A 97 2.02 8.30 26.77
N THR A 98 2.19 7.67 27.95
CA THR A 98 2.35 8.43 29.20
C THR A 98 3.72 9.10 29.25
N ASP A 99 3.84 10.21 29.99
CA ASP A 99 5.10 10.95 30.17
C ASP A 99 6.20 10.08 30.77
N GLU A 100 5.83 9.15 31.64
CA GLU A 100 6.77 8.19 32.26
C GLU A 100 7.37 7.25 31.19
N LEU A 101 6.53 6.69 30.33
CA LEU A 101 6.98 5.81 29.23
C LEU A 101 7.78 6.59 28.19
N ALA A 102 7.34 7.80 27.84
CA ALA A 102 8.07 8.69 26.94
C ALA A 102 9.47 9.01 27.51
N THR A 103 9.55 9.27 28.82
CA THR A 103 10.82 9.49 29.52
C THR A 103 11.71 8.26 29.52
N LYS A 104 11.16 7.07 29.71
CA LYS A 104 11.94 5.81 29.61
C LYS A 104 12.52 5.62 28.22
N ILE A 105 11.70 5.78 27.16
CA ILE A 105 12.15 5.66 25.78
C ILE A 105 13.26 6.68 25.48
N ARG A 106 13.08 7.94 25.90
CA ARG A 106 14.09 8.99 25.78
C ARG A 106 15.40 8.61 26.47
N ASN A 107 15.33 8.12 27.71
CA ASN A 107 16.52 7.75 28.48
C ASN A 107 17.28 6.58 27.85
N ILE A 108 16.58 5.60 27.25
CA ILE A 108 17.20 4.52 26.46
C ILE A 108 17.94 5.11 25.27
N ALA A 109 17.31 6.01 24.50
CA ALA A 109 17.92 6.62 23.33
C ALA A 109 19.17 7.46 23.72
N ILE A 110 19.12 8.21 24.82
CA ILE A 110 20.26 8.97 25.35
C ILE A 110 21.38 8.04 25.85
N GLY A 111 21.03 6.86 26.37
CA GLY A 111 21.96 5.88 26.88
C GLY A 111 22.88 5.23 25.83
N PHE A 112 22.55 5.35 24.53
CA PHE A 112 23.48 4.98 23.47
C PHE A 112 24.67 5.96 23.45
N ARG A 113 25.86 5.48 23.19
CA ARG A 113 27.09 6.31 23.14
C ARG A 113 27.18 7.06 21.83
N TRP A 114 26.47 8.18 21.74
CA TRP A 114 26.50 9.08 20.60
C TRP A 114 27.78 9.94 20.61
N GLU A 115 28.33 10.21 19.43
CA GLU A 115 29.39 11.19 19.26
C GLU A 115 28.95 12.58 19.73
N MET A 116 27.72 12.96 19.34
CA MET A 116 27.02 14.16 19.80
C MET A 116 25.73 13.77 20.52
N PRO A 117 25.52 14.20 21.76
CA PRO A 117 24.29 13.84 22.53
C PRO A 117 22.98 14.21 21.83
N VAL A 118 22.96 15.26 21.00
CA VAL A 118 21.79 15.70 20.25
C VAL A 118 21.31 14.63 19.26
N ASN A 119 22.16 13.72 18.82
CA ASN A 119 21.79 12.65 17.89
C ASN A 119 20.72 11.70 18.46
N ALA A 120 20.67 11.55 19.79
CA ALA A 120 19.59 10.82 20.46
C ALA A 120 18.22 11.44 20.16
N TYR A 121 18.14 12.76 20.19
CA TYR A 121 16.88 13.50 19.93
C TYR A 121 16.50 13.46 18.45
N PHE A 122 17.46 13.47 17.53
CA PHE A 122 17.18 13.26 16.10
C PHE A 122 16.63 11.86 15.84
N LEU A 123 17.20 10.82 16.48
CA LEU A 123 16.67 9.46 16.38
C LEU A 123 15.24 9.37 16.92
N LEU A 124 14.96 9.99 18.08
CA LEU A 124 13.62 10.02 18.67
C LEU A 124 12.63 10.73 17.75
N GLY A 125 12.97 11.90 17.22
CA GLY A 125 12.13 12.65 16.29
C GLY A 125 11.84 11.84 15.03
N TRP A 126 12.86 11.19 14.47
CA TRP A 126 12.70 10.30 13.33
C TRP A 126 11.77 9.12 13.65
N THR A 127 11.90 8.50 14.83
CA THR A 127 11.06 7.38 15.26
C THR A 127 9.57 7.75 15.32
N VAL A 128 9.26 9.00 15.70
CA VAL A 128 7.88 9.51 15.71
C VAL A 128 7.37 9.81 14.31
N LEU A 129 8.21 10.32 13.43
CA LEU A 129 7.81 10.74 12.08
C LEU A 129 7.76 9.58 11.09
N ALA A 130 8.60 8.55 11.26
CA ALA A 130 8.70 7.46 10.29
C ALA A 130 7.37 6.73 10.03
N PRO A 131 6.53 6.40 11.03
CA PRO A 131 5.24 5.76 10.80
C PRO A 131 4.23 6.58 9.98
N VAL A 132 4.40 7.90 9.95
CA VAL A 132 3.49 8.82 9.26
C VAL A 132 4.15 9.51 8.04
N CYS A 133 5.33 9.07 7.64
CA CYS A 133 6.15 9.75 6.64
C CYS A 133 5.48 9.84 5.26
N GLY A 134 4.61 8.89 4.89
CA GLY A 134 3.90 8.95 3.62
C GLY A 134 2.83 10.04 3.53
N ALA A 135 2.44 10.63 4.68
CA ALA A 135 1.55 11.80 4.73
C ALA A 135 2.30 13.13 4.75
N LEU A 136 3.64 13.12 4.83
CA LEU A 136 4.48 14.31 4.81
C LEU A 136 4.87 14.68 3.38
N ASP A 137 5.15 15.96 3.14
CA ASP A 137 5.63 16.46 1.84
C ASP A 137 6.98 15.86 1.46
N TRP A 138 7.78 15.47 2.43
CA TRP A 138 9.05 14.76 2.26
C TRP A 138 9.20 13.64 3.30
N ARG A 139 9.94 12.59 2.92
CA ARG A 139 10.19 11.44 3.80
C ARG A 139 11.50 11.65 4.55
N PRO A 140 11.47 11.68 5.89
CA PRO A 140 12.68 11.82 6.68
C PRO A 140 13.55 10.56 6.56
N HIS A 141 14.84 10.74 6.29
CA HIS A 141 15.83 9.68 6.28
C HIS A 141 16.79 9.85 7.46
N ALA A 142 17.20 8.75 8.07
CA ALA A 142 18.21 8.73 9.12
C ALA A 142 19.38 7.82 8.73
N TRP A 143 20.59 8.31 8.86
CA TRP A 143 21.83 7.54 8.64
C TRP A 143 22.56 7.36 9.96
N ILE A 144 22.70 6.10 10.40
CA ILE A 144 23.42 5.76 11.62
C ILE A 144 24.78 5.18 11.21
N THR A 145 25.84 5.94 11.49
CA THR A 145 27.21 5.57 11.16
C THR A 145 28.04 5.25 12.43
N GLY A 146 29.16 4.59 12.27
CA GLY A 146 30.08 4.26 13.36
C GLY A 146 30.92 3.04 13.01
N ALA A 147 31.99 2.80 13.77
CA ALA A 147 32.87 1.66 13.61
C ALA A 147 32.15 0.31 13.82
N ALA A 148 32.76 -0.79 13.45
CA ALA A 148 32.23 -2.12 13.74
C ALA A 148 32.12 -2.31 15.27
N GLY A 149 31.05 -2.97 15.73
CA GLY A 149 30.83 -3.22 17.16
C GLY A 149 30.26 -2.05 17.99
N THR A 150 30.02 -0.88 17.42
CA THR A 150 29.49 0.30 18.14
C THR A 150 28.00 0.26 18.47
N GLY A 151 27.29 -0.85 18.24
CA GLY A 151 25.89 -1.00 18.65
C GLY A 151 24.86 -0.55 17.62
N LYS A 152 25.23 -0.24 16.34
CA LYS A 152 24.27 0.13 15.30
C LYS A 152 23.13 -0.87 15.14
N THR A 153 23.45 -2.16 15.14
CA THR A 153 22.46 -3.24 15.03
C THR A 153 21.55 -3.30 16.25
N CYS A 154 22.06 -3.00 17.45
CA CYS A 154 21.26 -2.91 18.68
C CYS A 154 20.22 -1.78 18.55
N ILE A 155 20.62 -0.60 18.07
CA ILE A 155 19.67 0.50 17.82
C ILE A 155 18.54 0.04 16.87
N LEU A 156 18.88 -0.65 15.79
CA LEU A 156 17.89 -1.10 14.81
C LEU A 156 16.98 -2.21 15.34
N LYS A 157 17.55 -3.25 15.99
CA LYS A 157 16.82 -4.45 16.38
C LYS A 157 16.16 -4.36 17.75
N ASP A 158 16.87 -3.73 18.72
CA ASP A 158 16.46 -3.79 20.12
C ASP A 158 15.77 -2.50 20.56
N PHE A 159 15.90 -1.40 19.79
CA PHE A 159 15.23 -0.14 20.05
C PHE A 159 14.17 0.21 19.00
N LEU A 160 14.55 0.36 17.71
CA LEU A 160 13.61 0.80 16.68
C LEU A 160 12.56 -0.26 16.32
N LYS A 161 12.97 -1.52 16.18
CA LYS A 161 12.04 -2.58 15.81
C LYS A 161 10.88 -2.76 16.80
N PRO A 162 11.10 -2.80 18.13
CA PRO A 162 9.99 -2.87 19.09
C PRO A 162 9.09 -1.64 19.07
N LEU A 163 9.64 -0.44 18.88
CA LEU A 163 8.86 0.79 18.83
C LEU A 163 7.99 0.91 17.58
N MET A 164 8.45 0.38 16.46
CA MET A 164 7.73 0.43 15.18
C MET A 164 6.82 -0.77 14.93
N GLY A 165 7.00 -1.86 15.67
CA GLY A 165 6.16 -3.03 15.56
C GLY A 165 6.06 -3.57 14.13
N GLY A 166 4.85 -3.80 13.66
CA GLY A 166 4.55 -4.37 12.34
C GLY A 166 4.92 -3.49 11.15
N ILE A 167 5.17 -2.19 11.37
CA ILE A 167 5.59 -1.26 10.30
C ILE A 167 7.08 -1.45 9.98
N TYR A 168 7.88 -1.97 10.94
CA TYR A 168 9.31 -2.16 10.75
C TYR A 168 9.61 -3.19 9.67
N GLN A 169 10.32 -2.78 8.63
CA GLN A 169 10.85 -3.65 7.58
C GLN A 169 12.38 -3.63 7.65
N GLY A 170 12.96 -4.78 7.99
CA GLY A 170 14.41 -4.93 8.08
C GLY A 170 14.97 -5.54 6.80
N ALA A 171 15.96 -4.88 6.21
CA ALA A 171 16.74 -5.40 5.09
C ALA A 171 18.22 -5.52 5.45
N THR A 172 18.93 -6.46 4.86
CA THR A 172 20.38 -6.66 5.05
C THR A 172 21.14 -6.37 3.76
N GLY A 173 22.44 -6.25 3.83
CA GLY A 173 23.30 -5.96 2.67
C GLY A 173 23.22 -7.00 1.53
N GLY A 174 22.65 -8.17 1.79
CA GLY A 174 22.35 -9.17 0.75
C GLY A 174 20.99 -9.03 0.07
N THR A 175 20.17 -8.08 0.52
CA THR A 175 18.84 -7.85 -0.06
C THR A 175 18.99 -7.10 -1.39
N THR A 176 18.48 -7.69 -2.46
CA THR A 176 18.50 -7.06 -3.79
C THR A 176 17.46 -5.94 -3.89
N GLU A 177 17.64 -5.01 -4.82
CA GLU A 177 16.65 -3.97 -5.11
C GLU A 177 15.28 -4.55 -5.45
N ALA A 178 15.23 -5.61 -6.24
CA ALA A 178 14.00 -6.32 -6.57
C ALA A 178 13.33 -6.92 -5.32
N GLY A 179 14.13 -7.48 -4.41
CA GLY A 179 13.64 -8.00 -3.12
C GLY A 179 13.06 -6.90 -2.24
N LEU A 180 13.71 -5.73 -2.17
CA LEU A 180 13.18 -4.56 -1.45
C LEU A 180 11.88 -4.07 -2.06
N ARG A 181 11.82 -3.90 -3.37
CA ARG A 181 10.60 -3.48 -4.08
C ARG A 181 9.46 -4.46 -3.86
N GLY A 182 9.74 -5.78 -3.91
CA GLY A 182 8.75 -6.82 -3.65
C GLY A 182 8.23 -6.83 -2.20
N THR A 183 9.07 -6.46 -1.23
CA THR A 183 8.68 -6.41 0.19
C THR A 183 7.89 -5.14 0.52
N LEU A 184 8.29 -4.00 -0.04
CA LEU A 184 7.65 -2.72 0.23
C LEU A 184 6.38 -2.53 -0.60
N CYS A 185 6.32 -3.13 -1.81
CA CYS A 185 5.18 -2.98 -2.72
C CYS A 185 4.72 -1.52 -2.84
N SER A 186 3.46 -1.26 -2.47
CA SER A 186 2.82 0.04 -2.45
C SER A 186 2.76 0.71 -1.07
N ASP A 187 3.45 0.13 -0.07
CA ASP A 187 3.49 0.66 1.30
C ASP A 187 4.17 2.06 1.36
N ALA A 188 3.76 2.88 2.31
CA ALA A 188 4.22 4.26 2.49
C ALA A 188 5.64 4.34 3.06
#